data_b0bc7891eba51f1940702fc210acba98
#
_entry.id   b0bc7891eba51f1940702fc210acba98
#
_cell.length_a   1.000
_cell.length_b   1.000
_cell.length_c   1.000
_cell.angle_alpha   90.00
_cell.angle_beta   90.00
_cell.angle_gamma   90.00
#
_symmetry.space_group_name_H-M   'P 1'
#
loop_
_entity.id
_entity.type
_entity.pdbx_description
1 polymer ?
#
loop_
_entity_poly.entity_id
_entity_poly.type
_entity_poly.pdbx_seq_one_letter_code
_entity_poly.pdbx_strand_id
1 'polypeptide(L)'
;MMVLFAVSNASFAQDDKPQGGTIDASDPTKIYTYMGAGPKYTDYTNNEHMTELRVAGNLGLSKKDMVFFNAGYGQHSGNQVSGSNSGLTNARARWFHLVEMDYAITSGYRGWATQIDLQLAGQLKGTDGQNVLSFGALPAFGINKNWSLYLPMNVVNSWDKKFGSYNGVGLNVSPLLVYSPDNWWEGAYVQFWGGYTRFVSGNLSNEGSGHLDITVAGKITPTVTWTLLTQKNFDVDLESYQRGKNTGLKNDWNAFLYLTTYF
;
A
#
# COMPACT_ATOMS: atom_id res chain seq x y z
N MET A 1 -6.02 28.61 1.12
CA MET A 1 -7.23 28.32 1.91
C MET A 1 -7.01 27.02 2.65
N MET A 2 -6.65 27.10 3.91
CA MET A 2 -6.27 25.97 4.74
C MET A 2 -7.57 25.37 5.30
N VAL A 3 -7.97 24.20 4.80
CA VAL A 3 -9.14 23.49 5.34
C VAL A 3 -8.67 22.68 6.54
N LEU A 4 -8.91 23.20 7.74
CA LEU A 4 -8.77 22.46 8.97
C LEU A 4 -9.95 21.48 9.06
N PHE A 5 -9.71 20.20 8.85
CA PHE A 5 -10.66 19.18 9.24
C PHE A 5 -10.59 19.03 10.77
N ALA A 6 -11.57 19.61 11.45
CA ALA A 6 -11.84 19.28 12.84
C ALA A 6 -12.36 17.84 12.86
N VAL A 7 -11.51 16.89 13.22
CA VAL A 7 -11.93 15.54 13.58
C VAL A 7 -12.65 15.67 14.92
N SER A 8 -13.98 15.74 14.87
CA SER A 8 -14.80 15.59 16.06
C SER A 8 -14.49 14.25 16.71
N ASN A 9 -14.28 14.24 18.02
CA ASN A 9 -14.07 13.06 18.85
C ASN A 9 -15.21 12.05 18.69
N ALA A 10 -15.18 11.27 17.61
CA ALA A 10 -15.95 10.07 17.52
C ALA A 10 -15.22 9.03 18.37
N SER A 11 -15.82 8.70 19.49
CA SER A 11 -15.39 7.67 20.43
C SER A 11 -15.54 6.30 19.75
N PHE A 12 -14.63 5.96 18.83
CA PHE A 12 -14.55 4.64 18.28
C PHE A 12 -13.74 3.77 19.23
N ALA A 13 -14.41 2.74 19.79
CA ALA A 13 -13.86 1.62 20.56
C ALA A 13 -12.58 1.93 21.37
N GLN A 14 -12.67 2.88 22.28
CA GLN A 14 -11.53 3.37 23.08
C GLN A 14 -11.46 2.61 24.42
N ASP A 15 -11.40 1.27 24.38
CA ASP A 15 -11.16 0.48 25.58
C ASP A 15 -9.76 -0.15 25.67
N ASP A 16 -8.92 0.02 24.65
CA ASP A 16 -7.50 -0.35 24.74
C ASP A 16 -6.64 0.79 24.18
N LYS A 17 -6.42 1.86 24.98
CA LYS A 17 -5.14 2.55 24.87
C LYS A 17 -4.06 1.47 24.99
N PRO A 18 -3.00 1.47 24.16
CA PRO A 18 -1.88 0.57 24.38
C PRO A 18 -1.49 0.76 25.84
N GLN A 19 -1.73 -0.25 26.67
CA GLN A 19 -1.42 -0.21 28.11
C GLN A 19 0.08 -0.05 28.20
N GLY A 20 0.59 1.19 28.29
CA GLY A 20 2.01 1.50 28.47
C GLY A 20 2.97 0.97 27.39
N GLY A 21 2.47 0.37 26.30
CA GLY A 21 3.26 -0.23 25.25
C GLY A 21 3.61 0.79 24.16
N THR A 22 4.86 0.83 23.78
CA THR A 22 5.39 1.58 22.63
C THR A 22 4.68 1.13 21.34
N ILE A 23 4.22 2.09 20.52
CA ILE A 23 3.67 1.81 19.19
C ILE A 23 4.73 1.07 18.38
N ASP A 24 4.37 -0.10 17.86
CA ASP A 24 5.18 -0.88 16.94
C ASP A 24 4.59 -0.75 15.54
N ALA A 25 5.03 0.26 14.81
CA ALA A 25 4.57 0.54 13.44
C ALA A 25 5.15 -0.42 12.39
N SER A 26 6.07 -1.32 12.77
CA SER A 26 6.67 -2.29 11.86
C SER A 26 5.76 -3.47 11.54
N ASP A 27 4.85 -3.83 12.45
CA ASP A 27 3.94 -4.96 12.30
C ASP A 27 2.61 -4.51 11.67
N PRO A 28 2.33 -4.86 10.40
CA PRO A 28 1.12 -4.44 9.71
C PRO A 28 -0.16 -5.11 10.23
N THR A 29 -0.05 -6.10 11.13
CA THR A 29 -1.21 -6.77 11.73
C THR A 29 -1.62 -6.15 13.06
N LYS A 30 -0.79 -5.29 13.66
CA LYS A 30 -1.16 -4.55 14.87
C LYS A 30 -2.16 -3.44 14.54
N ILE A 31 -3.22 -3.40 15.33
CA ILE A 31 -4.34 -2.49 15.10
C ILE A 31 -4.09 -1.18 15.84
N TYR A 32 -3.86 -0.12 15.08
CA TYR A 32 -3.74 1.24 15.55
C TYR A 32 -4.65 2.16 14.75
N THR A 33 -5.09 3.25 15.35
CA THR A 33 -5.66 4.37 14.60
C THR A 33 -4.57 5.40 14.36
N TYR A 34 -4.31 5.71 13.09
CA TYR A 34 -3.31 6.72 12.71
C TYR A 34 -3.67 7.42 11.41
N MET A 35 -3.12 8.60 11.21
CA MET A 35 -3.20 9.34 9.96
C MET A 35 -1.83 9.98 9.64
N GLY A 36 -1.46 9.94 8.39
CA GLY A 36 -0.25 10.57 7.89
C GLY A 36 -0.48 11.25 6.55
N ALA A 37 0.40 12.18 6.22
CA ALA A 37 0.41 12.86 4.94
C ALA A 37 1.83 13.22 4.52
N GLY A 38 2.03 13.35 3.21
CA GLY A 38 3.31 13.77 2.67
C GLY A 38 3.35 13.83 1.16
N PRO A 39 4.46 14.39 0.60
CA PRO A 39 4.68 14.44 -0.82
C PRO A 39 5.08 13.06 -1.37
N LYS A 40 4.58 12.76 -2.56
CA LYS A 40 5.02 11.64 -3.38
C LYS A 40 5.43 12.14 -4.75
N TYR A 41 6.52 11.61 -5.26
CA TYR A 41 7.02 11.82 -6.61
C TYR A 41 7.03 10.50 -7.36
N THR A 42 6.56 10.51 -8.61
CA THR A 42 6.61 9.36 -9.52
C THR A 42 7.30 9.79 -10.80
N ASP A 43 8.28 9.01 -11.23
CA ASP A 43 9.01 9.17 -12.48
C ASP A 43 8.64 8.03 -13.42
N TYR A 44 8.21 8.39 -14.63
CA TYR A 44 7.78 7.46 -15.65
C TYR A 44 8.84 7.33 -16.74
N THR A 45 8.97 6.17 -17.34
CA THR A 45 9.98 5.87 -18.38
C THR A 45 9.91 6.74 -19.64
N ASN A 46 8.80 7.44 -19.86
CA ASN A 46 8.55 8.25 -21.05
C ASN A 46 8.86 9.75 -20.86
N ASN A 47 9.69 10.12 -19.88
CA ASN A 47 9.96 11.49 -19.46
C ASN A 47 8.73 12.27 -18.96
N GLU A 48 7.80 11.54 -18.41
CA GLU A 48 6.68 12.10 -17.66
C GLU A 48 6.91 11.92 -16.17
N HIS A 49 6.33 12.80 -15.38
CA HIS A 49 6.41 12.70 -13.92
C HIS A 49 5.13 13.18 -13.25
N MET A 50 4.90 12.70 -12.06
CA MET A 50 3.77 13.08 -11.24
C MET A 50 4.25 13.49 -9.85
N THR A 51 3.79 14.65 -9.41
CA THR A 51 3.93 15.09 -8.02
C THR A 51 2.57 15.09 -7.35
N GLU A 52 2.47 14.52 -6.18
CA GLU A 52 1.21 14.45 -5.45
C GLU A 52 1.41 14.68 -3.95
N LEU A 53 0.39 15.25 -3.31
CA LEU A 53 0.20 15.14 -1.87
C LEU A 53 -0.66 13.92 -1.60
N ARG A 54 -0.17 13.05 -0.74
CA ARG A 54 -0.87 11.81 -0.36
C ARG A 54 -1.23 11.84 1.12
N VAL A 55 -2.44 11.39 1.40
CA VAL A 55 -2.90 11.10 2.76
C VAL A 55 -3.04 9.59 2.88
N ALA A 56 -2.60 9.02 3.98
CA ALA A 56 -2.76 7.60 4.30
C ALA A 56 -3.10 7.45 5.79
N GLY A 57 -3.82 6.42 6.14
CA GLY A 57 -4.15 6.16 7.54
C GLY A 57 -4.73 4.78 7.76
N ASN A 58 -4.95 4.48 9.02
CA ASN A 58 -5.61 3.26 9.47
C ASN A 58 -6.61 3.59 10.57
N LEU A 59 -7.78 2.99 10.49
CA LEU A 59 -8.81 3.06 11.51
C LEU A 59 -8.94 1.70 12.17
N GLY A 60 -8.59 1.59 13.43
CA GLY A 60 -8.91 0.43 14.27
C GLY A 60 -10.40 0.44 14.59
N LEU A 61 -11.15 -0.51 14.07
CA LEU A 61 -12.60 -0.62 14.28
C LEU A 61 -12.95 -1.53 15.45
N SER A 62 -12.10 -2.53 15.71
CA SER A 62 -12.22 -3.48 16.82
C SER A 62 -10.84 -4.07 17.13
N LYS A 63 -10.76 -4.99 18.11
CA LYS A 63 -9.52 -5.76 18.38
C LYS A 63 -9.07 -6.67 17.22
N LYS A 64 -9.96 -6.90 16.25
CA LYS A 64 -9.71 -7.79 15.10
C LYS A 64 -9.87 -7.10 13.75
N ASP A 65 -10.45 -5.92 13.71
CA ASP A 65 -10.82 -5.25 12.46
C ASP A 65 -10.14 -3.90 12.32
N MET A 66 -9.58 -3.65 11.15
CA MET A 66 -9.04 -2.34 10.80
C MET A 66 -9.29 -2.03 9.33
N VAL A 67 -9.36 -0.73 9.02
CA VAL A 67 -9.44 -0.23 7.65
C VAL A 67 -8.26 0.69 7.38
N PHE A 68 -7.36 0.23 6.54
CA PHE A 68 -6.34 1.06 5.94
C PHE A 68 -6.92 1.83 4.76
N PHE A 69 -6.55 3.10 4.62
CA PHE A 69 -6.94 3.93 3.48
C PHE A 69 -5.79 4.81 3.01
N ASN A 70 -5.80 5.15 1.73
CA ASN A 70 -4.97 6.23 1.20
C ASN A 70 -5.64 6.90 0.00
N ALA A 71 -5.28 8.15 -0.24
CA ALA A 71 -5.67 8.91 -1.41
C ALA A 71 -4.59 9.92 -1.77
N GLY A 72 -4.39 10.16 -3.05
CA GLY A 72 -3.45 11.14 -3.55
C GLY A 72 -4.15 12.19 -4.42
N TYR A 73 -3.71 13.44 -4.32
CA TYR A 73 -4.07 14.52 -5.23
C TYR A 73 -2.80 15.16 -5.76
N GLY A 74 -2.68 15.25 -7.07
CA GLY A 74 -1.42 15.67 -7.68
C GLY A 74 -1.57 16.24 -9.07
N GLN A 75 -0.41 16.48 -9.67
CA GLN A 75 -0.26 16.99 -11.02
C GLN A 75 0.64 16.07 -11.83
N HIS A 76 0.17 15.68 -13.00
CA HIS A 76 0.93 14.96 -14.00
C HIS A 76 1.51 15.98 -15.00
N SER A 77 2.79 15.85 -15.34
CA SER A 77 3.52 16.72 -16.24
C SER A 77 4.47 15.92 -17.13
N GLY A 78 4.81 16.48 -18.28
CA GLY A 78 5.69 15.87 -19.29
C GLY A 78 5.27 16.19 -20.71
N ASN A 79 6.03 15.70 -21.69
CA ASN A 79 5.91 16.08 -23.10
C ASN A 79 4.59 15.65 -23.77
N GLN A 80 3.89 14.66 -23.23
CA GLN A 80 2.63 14.15 -23.81
C GLN A 80 1.38 14.70 -23.12
N VAL A 81 1.56 15.46 -22.04
CA VAL A 81 0.45 16.04 -21.27
C VAL A 81 0.21 17.48 -21.72
N SER A 82 -0.85 17.70 -22.50
CA SER A 82 -1.26 19.05 -22.88
C SER A 82 -2.12 19.71 -21.81
N GLY A 83 -1.64 20.80 -21.23
CA GLY A 83 -2.38 21.61 -20.25
C GLY A 83 -2.18 21.18 -18.79
N SER A 84 -2.81 21.92 -17.88
CA SER A 84 -2.81 21.60 -16.46
C SER A 84 -3.62 20.32 -16.20
N ASN A 85 -2.95 19.28 -15.71
CA ASN A 85 -3.55 17.99 -15.43
C ASN A 85 -3.38 17.67 -13.94
N SER A 86 -4.24 18.24 -13.13
CA SER A 86 -4.26 18.02 -11.68
C SER A 86 -5.57 17.36 -11.25
N GLY A 87 -5.52 16.52 -10.24
CA GLY A 87 -6.69 15.83 -9.72
C GLY A 87 -6.34 14.65 -8.80
N LEU A 88 -7.35 13.85 -8.51
CA LEU A 88 -7.19 12.61 -7.75
C LEU A 88 -6.29 11.64 -8.54
N THR A 89 -5.20 11.21 -7.93
CA THR A 89 -4.22 10.29 -8.55
C THR A 89 -4.62 8.84 -8.36
N ASN A 90 -5.11 8.49 -7.19
CA ASN A 90 -5.77 7.23 -6.86
C ASN A 90 -6.41 7.33 -5.47
N ALA A 91 -7.23 6.35 -5.13
CA ALA A 91 -7.69 6.10 -3.78
C ALA A 91 -7.71 4.60 -3.49
N ARG A 92 -7.53 4.23 -2.24
CA ARG A 92 -7.55 2.83 -1.80
C ARG A 92 -8.18 2.73 -0.42
N ALA A 93 -8.99 1.69 -0.22
CA ALA A 93 -9.47 1.27 1.08
C ALA A 93 -9.27 -0.24 1.21
N ARG A 94 -8.65 -0.67 2.31
CA ARG A 94 -8.40 -2.08 2.59
C ARG A 94 -8.86 -2.41 4.00
N TRP A 95 -9.82 -3.30 4.09
CA TRP A 95 -10.25 -3.88 5.35
C TRP A 95 -9.47 -5.16 5.64
N PHE A 96 -9.01 -5.29 6.89
CA PHE A 96 -8.40 -6.50 7.43
C PHE A 96 -9.22 -7.01 8.61
N HIS A 97 -9.36 -8.32 8.67
CA HIS A 97 -9.90 -9.03 9.83
C HIS A 97 -8.88 -10.05 10.32
N LEU A 98 -8.41 -9.88 11.55
CA LEU A 98 -7.52 -10.83 12.21
C LEU A 98 -8.32 -12.06 12.66
N VAL A 99 -8.14 -13.18 11.99
CA VAL A 99 -8.80 -14.43 12.36
C VAL A 99 -8.11 -15.01 13.60
N GLU A 100 -6.80 -15.10 13.51
CA GLU A 100 -5.93 -15.63 14.55
C GLU A 100 -4.58 -14.92 14.48
N MET A 101 -4.02 -14.48 15.61
CA MET A 101 -2.69 -13.86 15.63
C MET A 101 -2.06 -14.02 17.03
N ASP A 102 -0.91 -14.68 17.10
CA ASP A 102 -0.08 -14.79 18.29
C ASP A 102 1.24 -14.04 18.12
N TYR A 103 1.32 -12.87 18.71
CA TYR A 103 2.50 -12.00 18.64
C TYR A 103 3.68 -12.47 19.50
N ALA A 104 3.48 -13.44 20.41
CA ALA A 104 4.54 -14.02 21.22
C ALA A 104 5.44 -14.99 20.43
N ILE A 105 4.96 -15.49 19.30
CA ILE A 105 5.72 -16.39 18.44
C ILE A 105 6.78 -15.58 17.68
N THR A 106 8.04 -15.77 18.03
CA THR A 106 9.18 -15.12 17.35
C THR A 106 9.73 -15.94 16.18
N SER A 107 9.43 -17.25 16.13
CA SER A 107 9.87 -18.14 15.04
C SER A 107 8.77 -19.17 14.74
N GLY A 108 8.32 -19.20 13.48
CA GLY A 108 7.24 -20.06 13.02
C GLY A 108 5.97 -19.32 12.66
N TYR A 109 4.89 -20.06 12.45
CA TYR A 109 3.59 -19.50 12.09
C TYR A 109 2.97 -18.75 13.26
N ARG A 110 2.55 -17.49 13.00
CA ARG A 110 1.95 -16.58 13.99
C ARG A 110 0.43 -16.52 13.91
N GLY A 111 -0.13 -16.83 12.74
CA GLY A 111 -1.54 -16.68 12.49
C GLY A 111 -1.84 -16.09 11.11
N TRP A 112 -3.08 -15.62 10.91
CA TRP A 112 -3.48 -15.07 9.64
C TRP A 112 -4.63 -14.06 9.77
N ALA A 113 -4.75 -13.23 8.74
CA ALA A 113 -5.85 -12.29 8.56
C ALA A 113 -6.52 -12.53 7.21
N THR A 114 -7.79 -12.13 7.08
CA THR A 114 -8.45 -11.95 5.78
C THR A 114 -8.40 -10.49 5.37
N GLN A 115 -8.51 -10.22 4.07
CA GLN A 115 -8.55 -8.85 3.55
C GLN A 115 -9.51 -8.68 2.39
N ILE A 116 -10.10 -7.49 2.32
CA ILE A 116 -10.81 -6.96 1.15
C ILE A 116 -10.13 -5.64 0.80
N ASP A 117 -9.70 -5.48 -0.45
CA ASP A 117 -8.94 -4.33 -0.90
C ASP A 117 -9.57 -3.73 -2.16
N LEU A 118 -10.07 -2.51 -2.04
CA LEU A 118 -10.60 -1.71 -3.14
C LEU A 118 -9.59 -0.63 -3.52
N GLN A 119 -9.17 -0.63 -4.77
CA GLN A 119 -8.32 0.41 -5.35
C GLN A 119 -9.08 1.10 -6.48
N LEU A 120 -9.13 2.41 -6.42
CA LEU A 120 -9.75 3.26 -7.43
C LEU A 120 -8.67 3.98 -8.23
N ALA A 121 -8.76 3.87 -9.53
CA ALA A 121 -7.88 4.58 -10.45
C ALA A 121 -8.08 6.09 -10.37
N GLY A 122 -7.00 6.82 -10.57
CA GLY A 122 -7.03 8.27 -10.70
C GLY A 122 -7.78 8.73 -11.95
N GLN A 123 -8.23 9.96 -11.92
CA GLN A 123 -8.98 10.57 -13.02
C GLN A 123 -8.10 11.46 -13.90
N LEU A 124 -6.80 11.50 -13.65
CA LEU A 124 -5.86 12.30 -14.43
C LEU A 124 -5.77 11.82 -15.89
N LYS A 125 -5.62 12.76 -16.83
CA LYS A 125 -5.34 12.44 -18.23
C LYS A 125 -3.93 11.87 -18.36
N GLY A 126 -3.74 10.95 -19.29
CA GLY A 126 -2.42 10.34 -19.54
C GLY A 126 -1.97 9.35 -18.48
N THR A 127 -2.69 9.16 -17.37
CA THR A 127 -2.44 8.08 -16.43
C THR A 127 -3.29 6.88 -16.80
N ASP A 128 -2.67 5.76 -16.98
CA ASP A 128 -3.38 4.49 -17.03
C ASP A 128 -3.65 4.03 -15.61
N GLY A 129 -4.76 3.39 -15.42
CA GLY A 129 -5.14 2.86 -14.14
C GLY A 129 -6.38 1.99 -14.24
N GLN A 130 -6.50 1.12 -13.30
CA GLN A 130 -7.61 0.17 -13.22
C GLN A 130 -8.25 0.30 -11.85
N ASN A 131 -9.56 0.12 -11.81
CA ASN A 131 -10.25 -0.13 -10.56
C ASN A 131 -10.08 -1.60 -10.22
N VAL A 132 -9.69 -1.88 -9.00
CA VAL A 132 -9.35 -3.24 -8.56
C VAL A 132 -10.08 -3.55 -7.27
N LEU A 133 -10.72 -4.72 -7.21
CA LEU A 133 -11.28 -5.31 -6.01
C LEU A 133 -10.61 -6.65 -5.76
N SER A 134 -9.97 -6.80 -4.60
CA SER A 134 -9.26 -8.02 -4.23
C SER A 134 -9.80 -8.62 -2.94
N PHE A 135 -9.77 -9.94 -2.87
CA PHE A 135 -10.12 -10.71 -1.68
C PHE A 135 -8.99 -11.69 -1.39
N GLY A 136 -8.58 -11.80 -0.14
CA GLY A 136 -7.47 -12.69 0.14
C GLY A 136 -7.21 -12.95 1.60
N ALA A 137 -6.10 -13.66 1.82
CA ALA A 137 -5.58 -14.01 3.12
C ALA A 137 -4.14 -13.51 3.27
N LEU A 138 -3.75 -13.26 4.50
CA LEU A 138 -2.43 -12.79 4.90
C LEU A 138 -1.92 -13.68 6.04
N PRO A 139 -1.29 -14.82 5.75
CA PRO A 139 -0.55 -15.56 6.76
C PRO A 139 0.69 -14.78 7.22
N ALA A 140 1.00 -14.90 8.53
CA ALA A 140 2.09 -14.24 9.20
C ALA A 140 3.04 -15.23 9.85
N PHE A 141 4.34 -14.96 9.75
CA PHE A 141 5.40 -15.81 10.28
C PHE A 141 6.45 -14.96 11.01
N GLY A 142 6.90 -15.41 12.16
CA GLY A 142 8.15 -14.98 12.75
C GLY A 142 9.30 -15.76 12.14
N ILE A 143 10.38 -15.10 11.75
CA ILE A 143 11.63 -15.75 11.34
C ILE A 143 12.56 -15.82 12.56
N ASN A 144 12.65 -14.72 13.27
CA ASN A 144 13.30 -14.57 14.57
C ASN A 144 12.78 -13.30 15.26
N LYS A 145 13.36 -12.89 16.39
CA LYS A 145 12.92 -11.72 17.15
C LYS A 145 12.90 -10.41 16.36
N ASN A 146 13.74 -10.29 15.31
CA ASN A 146 13.90 -9.05 14.53
C ASN A 146 13.30 -9.15 13.12
N TRP A 147 12.99 -10.35 12.64
CA TRP A 147 12.50 -10.57 11.30
C TRP A 147 11.12 -11.21 11.29
N SER A 148 10.22 -10.64 10.51
CA SER A 148 8.87 -11.17 10.27
C SER A 148 8.57 -11.23 8.79
N LEU A 149 7.79 -12.23 8.38
CA LEU A 149 7.31 -12.41 7.02
C LEU A 149 5.78 -12.44 7.03
N TYR A 150 5.17 -11.63 6.18
CA TYR A 150 3.74 -11.63 5.87
C TYR A 150 3.56 -11.98 4.41
N LEU A 151 2.59 -12.82 4.09
CA LEU A 151 2.41 -13.33 2.73
C LEU A 151 0.96 -13.09 2.23
N PRO A 152 0.58 -11.85 1.88
CA PRO A 152 -0.72 -11.59 1.25
C PRO A 152 -0.88 -12.37 -0.05
N MET A 153 -1.99 -13.09 -0.18
CA MET A 153 -2.40 -13.82 -1.38
C MET A 153 -3.85 -13.46 -1.69
N ASN A 154 -4.11 -13.01 -2.91
CA ASN A 154 -5.42 -12.45 -3.27
C ASN A 154 -5.91 -12.97 -4.62
N VAL A 155 -7.22 -13.11 -4.74
CA VAL A 155 -7.94 -13.09 -6.00
C VAL A 155 -8.25 -11.65 -6.33
N VAL A 156 -7.95 -11.22 -7.55
CA VAL A 156 -8.02 -9.84 -8.01
C VAL A 156 -9.04 -9.74 -9.12
N ASN A 157 -9.98 -8.80 -9.02
CA ASN A 157 -10.91 -8.44 -10.09
C ASN A 157 -10.59 -7.03 -10.56
N SER A 158 -10.56 -6.80 -11.85
CA SER A 158 -10.16 -5.53 -12.44
C SER A 158 -11.19 -5.00 -13.44
N TRP A 159 -11.36 -3.68 -13.44
CA TRP A 159 -12.18 -2.90 -14.36
C TRP A 159 -11.40 -1.71 -14.90
N ASP A 160 -11.85 -1.15 -15.99
CA ASP A 160 -11.36 0.14 -16.46
C ASP A 160 -11.64 1.28 -15.45
N LYS A 161 -11.05 2.45 -15.66
CA LYS A 161 -11.20 3.63 -14.78
C LYS A 161 -12.65 4.05 -14.53
N LYS A 162 -13.55 3.74 -15.45
CA LYS A 162 -14.97 4.17 -15.42
C LYS A 162 -15.92 3.07 -15.00
N PHE A 163 -15.42 1.88 -14.68
CA PHE A 163 -16.18 0.65 -14.46
C PHE A 163 -17.04 0.24 -15.68
N GLY A 164 -16.71 0.75 -16.88
CA GLY A 164 -17.46 0.46 -18.11
C GLY A 164 -17.11 -0.90 -18.71
N SER A 165 -15.89 -1.39 -18.47
CA SER A 165 -15.41 -2.67 -18.99
C SER A 165 -14.77 -3.49 -17.89
N TYR A 166 -15.13 -4.77 -17.83
CA TYR A 166 -14.47 -5.74 -16.96
C TYR A 166 -13.19 -6.24 -17.64
N ASN A 167 -12.07 -6.06 -16.96
CA ASN A 167 -10.74 -6.40 -17.51
C ASN A 167 -10.36 -7.85 -17.24
N GLY A 168 -10.80 -8.43 -16.13
CA GLY A 168 -10.56 -9.84 -15.86
C GLY A 168 -10.27 -10.17 -14.40
N VAL A 169 -10.02 -11.46 -14.18
CA VAL A 169 -9.62 -12.05 -12.90
C VAL A 169 -8.14 -12.35 -12.93
N GLY A 170 -7.45 -12.07 -11.83
CA GLY A 170 -6.05 -12.38 -11.59
C GLY A 170 -5.79 -12.98 -10.22
N LEU A 171 -4.57 -13.44 -10.04
CA LEU A 171 -4.01 -13.88 -8.77
C LEU A 171 -2.85 -12.95 -8.39
N ASN A 172 -2.80 -12.57 -7.13
CA ASN A 172 -1.74 -11.74 -6.57
C ASN A 172 -1.07 -12.44 -5.39
N VAL A 173 0.25 -12.36 -5.35
CA VAL A 173 1.07 -12.74 -4.19
C VAL A 173 2.00 -11.58 -3.87
N SER A 174 2.04 -11.15 -2.61
CA SER A 174 2.78 -9.94 -2.21
C SER A 174 3.57 -10.14 -0.91
N PRO A 175 4.68 -10.88 -0.93
CA PRO A 175 5.50 -11.10 0.26
C PRO A 175 6.02 -9.78 0.83
N LEU A 176 5.85 -9.58 2.13
CA LEU A 176 6.35 -8.47 2.92
C LEU A 176 7.30 -9.01 3.98
N LEU A 177 8.57 -8.72 3.83
CA LEU A 177 9.62 -9.01 4.81
C LEU A 177 9.89 -7.76 5.64
N VAL A 178 9.84 -7.89 6.95
CA VAL A 178 10.04 -6.78 7.90
C VAL A 178 11.25 -7.06 8.76
N TYR A 179 12.13 -6.07 8.87
CA TYR A 179 13.27 -6.06 9.78
C TYR A 179 13.12 -4.94 10.81
N SER A 180 13.03 -5.30 12.10
CA SER A 180 12.91 -4.37 13.23
C SER A 180 14.00 -4.69 14.26
N PRO A 181 15.20 -4.07 14.15
CA PRO A 181 16.32 -4.35 15.03
C PRO A 181 16.16 -3.65 16.39
N ASP A 182 16.46 -4.36 17.47
CA ASP A 182 16.40 -3.83 18.84
C ASP A 182 17.46 -2.75 19.13
N ASN A 183 18.56 -2.74 18.35
CA ASN A 183 19.73 -1.91 18.57
C ASN A 183 19.79 -0.62 17.72
N TRP A 184 18.74 -0.36 16.93
CA TRP A 184 18.60 0.91 16.22
C TRP A 184 17.88 1.92 17.12
N TRP A 185 17.56 3.12 16.56
CA TRP A 185 16.73 4.07 17.28
C TRP A 185 15.31 3.51 17.49
N GLU A 186 14.64 3.95 18.52
CA GLU A 186 13.33 3.42 18.89
C GLU A 186 12.32 3.47 17.73
N GLY A 187 11.68 2.33 17.49
CA GLY A 187 10.66 2.17 16.44
C GLY A 187 11.19 2.23 15.01
N ALA A 188 12.51 2.08 14.81
CA ALA A 188 13.07 1.96 13.48
C ALA A 188 12.79 0.60 12.87
N TYR A 189 12.45 0.59 11.58
CA TYR A 189 12.30 -0.64 10.81
C TYR A 189 12.59 -0.43 9.33
N VAL A 190 12.85 -1.55 8.65
CA VAL A 190 12.92 -1.62 7.19
C VAL A 190 11.95 -2.70 6.73
N GLN A 191 11.22 -2.40 5.65
CA GLN A 191 10.34 -3.36 5.00
C GLN A 191 10.76 -3.53 3.54
N PHE A 192 10.75 -4.78 3.08
CA PHE A 192 10.90 -5.16 1.69
C PHE A 192 9.59 -5.81 1.25
N TRP A 193 8.86 -5.12 0.41
CA TRP A 193 7.56 -5.59 -0.06
C TRP A 193 7.62 -5.85 -1.55
N GLY A 194 7.62 -7.13 -1.93
CA GLY A 194 7.43 -7.56 -3.30
C GLY A 194 5.96 -7.78 -3.60
N GLY A 195 5.62 -7.71 -4.87
CA GLY A 195 4.28 -8.07 -5.32
C GLY A 195 4.31 -8.53 -6.78
N TYR A 196 3.49 -9.52 -7.08
CA TYR A 196 3.25 -9.97 -8.44
C TYR A 196 1.78 -10.31 -8.62
N THR A 197 1.19 -9.74 -9.67
CA THR A 197 -0.18 -10.03 -10.09
C THR A 197 -0.15 -10.60 -11.50
N ARG A 198 -0.88 -11.69 -11.73
CA ARG A 198 -1.10 -12.25 -13.07
C ARG A 198 -2.58 -12.41 -13.31
N PHE A 199 -3.06 -11.89 -14.43
CA PHE A 199 -4.42 -12.10 -14.89
C PHE A 199 -4.54 -13.43 -15.65
N VAL A 200 -5.57 -14.20 -15.31
CA VAL A 200 -5.82 -15.53 -15.86
C VAL A 200 -7.03 -15.57 -16.78
N SER A 201 -7.82 -14.49 -16.82
CA SER A 201 -8.99 -14.37 -17.69
C SER A 201 -9.31 -12.91 -18.01
N GLY A 202 -10.20 -12.69 -18.99
CA GLY A 202 -10.65 -11.38 -19.42
C GLY A 202 -9.71 -10.71 -20.42
N ASN A 203 -9.88 -9.40 -20.61
CA ASN A 203 -9.10 -8.58 -21.54
C ASN A 203 -7.61 -8.53 -21.20
N LEU A 204 -7.27 -8.71 -19.91
CA LEU A 204 -5.89 -8.72 -19.40
C LEU A 204 -5.32 -10.15 -19.30
N SER A 205 -5.99 -11.15 -19.87
CA SER A 205 -5.50 -12.53 -19.80
C SER A 205 -4.03 -12.64 -20.25
N ASN A 206 -3.21 -13.28 -19.42
CA ASN A 206 -1.76 -13.42 -19.53
C ASN A 206 -0.92 -12.16 -19.27
N GLU A 207 -1.54 -11.01 -18.99
CA GLU A 207 -0.80 -9.85 -18.50
C GLU A 207 -0.41 -10.01 -17.03
N GLY A 208 0.77 -9.53 -16.70
CA GLY A 208 1.29 -9.53 -15.34
C GLY A 208 1.99 -8.23 -15.00
N SER A 209 1.95 -7.88 -13.74
CA SER A 209 2.66 -6.74 -13.19
C SER A 209 3.26 -7.08 -11.85
N GLY A 210 4.39 -6.48 -11.54
CA GLY A 210 5.05 -6.66 -10.27
C GLY A 210 5.59 -5.34 -9.73
N HIS A 211 5.88 -5.33 -8.44
CA HIS A 211 6.55 -4.22 -7.78
C HIS A 211 7.54 -4.71 -6.72
N LEU A 212 8.48 -3.85 -6.42
CA LEU A 212 9.36 -3.98 -5.26
C LEU A 212 9.39 -2.65 -4.52
N ASP A 213 9.00 -2.67 -3.27
CA ASP A 213 8.98 -1.51 -2.39
C ASP A 213 10.04 -1.70 -1.30
N ILE A 214 10.73 -0.61 -0.97
CA ILE A 214 11.59 -0.51 0.20
C ILE A 214 11.05 0.61 1.06
N THR A 215 10.72 0.29 2.31
CA THR A 215 10.27 1.25 3.31
C THR A 215 11.29 1.34 4.42
N VAL A 216 11.66 2.56 4.79
CA VAL A 216 12.44 2.86 6.00
C VAL A 216 11.62 3.80 6.85
N ALA A 217 11.51 3.52 8.13
CA ALA A 217 10.73 4.34 9.04
C ALA A 217 11.36 4.39 10.44
N GLY A 218 10.90 5.35 11.21
CA GLY A 218 11.31 5.49 12.61
C GLY A 218 10.44 6.49 13.36
N LYS A 219 10.58 6.52 14.68
CA LYS A 219 9.88 7.48 15.53
C LYS A 219 10.57 8.83 15.57
N ILE A 220 9.78 9.89 15.63
CA ILE A 220 10.21 11.25 15.99
C ILE A 220 9.82 11.52 17.45
N THR A 221 8.59 11.11 17.81
CA THR A 221 8.06 11.15 19.18
C THR A 221 7.34 9.83 19.48
N PRO A 222 6.89 9.57 20.70
CA PRO A 222 6.13 8.34 21.00
C PRO A 222 4.90 8.12 20.11
N THR A 223 4.30 9.21 19.58
CA THR A 223 3.09 9.15 18.75
C THR A 223 3.29 9.65 17.33
N VAL A 224 4.48 10.07 16.94
CA VAL A 224 4.77 10.57 15.58
C VAL A 224 5.90 9.76 14.96
N THR A 225 5.66 9.25 13.76
CA THR A 225 6.67 8.55 12.96
C THR A 225 6.91 9.26 11.63
N TRP A 226 8.09 9.06 11.06
CA TRP A 226 8.38 9.37 9.67
C TRP A 226 8.53 8.07 8.88
N THR A 227 8.20 8.10 7.61
CA THR A 227 8.34 6.96 6.71
C THR A 227 8.79 7.45 5.34
N LEU A 228 9.83 6.82 4.82
CA LEU A 228 10.25 6.93 3.43
C LEU A 228 9.98 5.61 2.74
N LEU A 229 9.14 5.62 1.72
CA LEU A 229 8.86 4.48 0.86
C LEU A 229 9.38 4.79 -0.54
N THR A 230 10.11 3.85 -1.12
CA THR A 230 10.51 3.86 -2.53
C THR A 230 9.96 2.62 -3.21
N GLN A 231 9.47 2.76 -4.43
CA GLN A 231 8.86 1.66 -5.16
C GLN A 231 9.36 1.65 -6.61
N LYS A 232 9.71 0.46 -7.09
CA LYS A 232 9.95 0.17 -8.50
C LYS A 232 8.83 -0.75 -9.01
N ASN A 233 8.22 -0.40 -10.13
CA ASN A 233 7.22 -1.24 -10.78
C ASN A 233 7.78 -1.90 -12.03
N PHE A 234 7.24 -3.08 -12.34
CA PHE A 234 7.62 -3.90 -13.48
C PHE A 234 6.37 -4.41 -14.19
N ASP A 235 6.32 -4.30 -15.51
CA ASP A 235 5.42 -5.11 -16.31
C ASP A 235 6.12 -6.41 -16.65
N VAL A 236 5.46 -7.52 -16.38
CA VAL A 236 5.97 -8.86 -16.67
C VAL A 236 4.98 -9.52 -17.63
N ASP A 237 4.86 -8.99 -18.83
CA ASP A 237 4.21 -9.69 -19.93
C ASP A 237 5.24 -10.54 -20.66
N LEU A 238 5.33 -11.80 -20.29
CA LEU A 238 6.23 -12.78 -20.92
C LEU A 238 5.92 -12.98 -22.41
N GLU A 239 4.66 -12.86 -22.83
CA GLU A 239 4.29 -13.00 -24.23
C GLU A 239 4.69 -11.77 -25.06
N SER A 240 4.50 -10.58 -24.52
CA SER A 240 4.94 -9.36 -25.18
C SER A 240 6.45 -9.24 -25.23
N TYR A 241 7.16 -9.69 -24.22
CA TYR A 241 8.62 -9.77 -24.21
C TYR A 241 9.13 -10.73 -25.29
N GLN A 242 8.52 -11.91 -25.43
CA GLN A 242 8.85 -12.89 -26.47
C GLN A 242 8.54 -12.39 -27.88
N ARG A 243 7.54 -11.54 -28.07
CA ARG A 243 7.15 -10.94 -29.36
C ARG A 243 7.88 -9.64 -29.68
N GLY A 244 8.77 -9.18 -28.81
CA GLY A 244 9.47 -7.90 -28.98
C GLY A 244 8.55 -6.67 -28.94
N LYS A 245 7.32 -6.81 -28.51
CA LYS A 245 6.42 -5.69 -28.25
C LYS A 245 6.74 -5.10 -26.90
N ASN A 246 7.36 -3.93 -26.92
CA ASN A 246 7.57 -3.13 -25.73
C ASN A 246 6.21 -2.56 -25.31
N THR A 247 5.49 -3.20 -24.42
CA THR A 247 4.20 -2.72 -23.91
C THR A 247 4.35 -1.51 -22.98
N GLY A 248 5.52 -0.87 -23.00
CA GLY A 248 5.79 0.40 -22.37
C GLY A 248 5.46 0.40 -20.89
N LEU A 249 6.38 -0.04 -20.09
CA LEU A 249 6.33 0.23 -18.67
C LEU A 249 6.17 1.70 -18.42
N LYS A 250 5.06 2.09 -17.82
CA LYS A 250 4.67 3.48 -17.68
C LYS A 250 5.02 4.08 -16.33
N ASN A 251 5.35 3.24 -15.36
CA ASN A 251 5.79 3.66 -14.05
C ASN A 251 7.16 3.05 -13.78
N ASP A 252 8.18 3.86 -13.74
CA ASP A 252 9.53 3.40 -13.50
C ASP A 252 9.83 3.30 -12.01
N TRP A 253 9.71 4.40 -11.29
CA TRP A 253 9.87 4.40 -9.84
C TRP A 253 9.08 5.53 -9.17
N ASN A 254 8.83 5.38 -7.88
CA ASN A 254 8.27 6.46 -7.06
C ASN A 254 8.92 6.51 -5.68
N ALA A 255 8.87 7.69 -5.08
CA ALA A 255 9.28 7.92 -3.70
C ALA A 255 8.18 8.68 -2.95
N PHE A 256 7.90 8.27 -1.74
CA PHE A 256 6.91 8.86 -0.87
C PHE A 256 7.48 9.06 0.53
N LEU A 257 7.54 10.31 0.97
CA LEU A 257 7.92 10.69 2.33
C LEU A 257 6.70 11.21 3.07
N TYR A 258 6.38 10.66 4.23
CA TYR A 258 5.24 11.12 5.02
C TYR A 258 5.51 11.06 6.52
N LEU A 259 4.76 11.92 7.23
CA LEU A 259 4.68 11.95 8.68
C LEU A 259 3.35 11.36 9.11
N THR A 260 3.37 10.51 10.12
CA THR A 260 2.19 9.82 10.66
C THR A 260 2.03 10.12 12.13
N THR A 261 0.81 10.45 12.53
CA THR A 261 0.41 10.62 13.93
C THR A 261 -0.52 9.51 14.36
N TYR A 262 -0.24 8.87 15.49
CA TYR A 262 -1.03 7.82 16.12
C TYR A 262 -1.92 8.42 17.23
N PHE A 263 -3.15 7.89 17.36
CA PHE A 263 -4.18 8.37 18.28
C PHE A 263 -4.54 7.32 19.33
#